data_781eb4f0e6321b04eef7caa025f0c462
#
_entry.id   781eb4f0e6321b04eef7caa025f0c462
#
_cell.length_a   1.000
_cell.length_b   1.000
_cell.length_c   1.000
_cell.angle_alpha   90.00
_cell.angle_beta   90.00
_cell.angle_gamma   90.00
#
_symmetry.space_group_name_H-M   'P 1'
#
loop_
_entity.id
_entity.type
_entity.pdbx_description
1 polymer ?
#
loop_
_entity_poly.entity_id
_entity_poly.type
_entity_poly.pdbx_seq_one_letter_code
_entity_poly.pdbx_strand_id
1 'polypeptide(L)'
;MTVAAPRAGELPWYGGHMTAASVDEGLRAARLLDAQAKAAELFAAIEDAGIIAPGVLESAASDAIRDLAADLFGVGRHWHKRIVRAGVNTLEPYRQNPPDRAIGADDIVFADFGPIFEQWEADFGRTFVLGGDPVKHRLRDDLPVVFGAGRRYFQEHPLVSGEQLFAHVVALAERAGWEFGGPHAGHLVGEFPHEKINGDEIESYIAPGSDQPMRRADRAGRTCHWILEIHLVDRRRQIGGFYEELLDL
;
A
#
# COMPACT_ATOMS: atom_id res chain seq x y z
N MET A 1 61.83 27.88 -32.46
CA MET A 1 61.23 27.24 -31.25
C MET A 1 59.73 27.36 -31.38
N THR A 2 59.09 26.29 -31.84
CA THR A 2 57.65 26.25 -32.11
C THR A 2 56.99 25.47 -30.93
N VAL A 3 56.17 26.12 -30.15
CA VAL A 3 55.45 25.49 -29.02
C VAL A 3 54.19 24.84 -29.55
N ALA A 4 54.08 23.51 -29.41
CA ALA A 4 52.91 22.73 -29.80
C ALA A 4 51.77 22.94 -28.80
N ALA A 5 50.54 23.11 -29.33
CA ALA A 5 49.30 23.17 -28.53
C ALA A 5 48.91 21.80 -27.94
N PRO A 6 48.30 21.73 -26.73
CA PRO A 6 47.87 20.46 -26.15
C PRO A 6 46.62 19.93 -26.87
N ARG A 7 46.60 18.62 -27.12
CA ARG A 7 45.46 17.86 -27.67
C ARG A 7 44.30 17.86 -26.65
N ALA A 8 43.09 18.04 -27.16
CA ALA A 8 41.86 17.94 -26.42
C ALA A 8 41.75 16.54 -25.79
N GLY A 9 41.61 16.51 -24.47
CA GLY A 9 41.38 15.30 -23.69
C GLY A 9 39.98 14.72 -23.98
N GLU A 10 39.96 13.46 -24.33
CA GLU A 10 38.73 12.65 -24.39
C GLU A 10 38.12 12.58 -22.98
N LEU A 11 36.92 13.08 -22.83
CA LEU A 11 36.09 12.83 -21.64
C LEU A 11 35.73 11.34 -21.62
N PRO A 12 35.86 10.63 -20.47
CA PRO A 12 35.45 9.25 -20.40
C PRO A 12 33.90 9.21 -20.46
N TRP A 13 33.39 8.55 -21.50
CA TRP A 13 32.01 8.16 -21.62
C TRP A 13 31.69 7.14 -20.53
N TYR A 14 31.05 7.57 -19.40
CA TYR A 14 30.38 6.66 -18.49
C TYR A 14 29.06 6.20 -19.12
N GLY A 15 29.14 5.45 -20.18
CA GLY A 15 28.05 4.64 -20.70
C GLY A 15 27.94 3.40 -19.82
N GLY A 16 27.26 3.48 -18.70
CA GLY A 16 26.86 2.30 -17.96
C GLY A 16 25.98 1.45 -18.88
N HIS A 17 26.51 0.31 -19.34
CA HIS A 17 25.70 -0.67 -20.06
C HIS A 17 24.62 -1.19 -19.10
N MET A 18 23.37 -0.74 -19.29
CA MET A 18 22.23 -1.35 -18.61
C MET A 18 22.19 -2.83 -19.01
N THR A 19 22.23 -3.72 -18.04
CA THR A 19 22.08 -5.16 -18.28
C THR A 19 20.63 -5.48 -18.62
N ALA A 20 20.38 -6.59 -19.33
CA ALA A 20 19.01 -7.03 -19.62
C ALA A 20 18.15 -7.14 -18.34
N ALA A 21 18.74 -7.60 -17.23
CA ALA A 21 18.10 -7.66 -15.93
C ALA A 21 17.70 -6.28 -15.36
N SER A 22 18.52 -5.23 -15.58
CA SER A 22 18.18 -3.86 -15.12
C SER A 22 17.10 -3.21 -15.99
N VAL A 23 17.00 -3.56 -17.26
CA VAL A 23 15.93 -3.12 -18.17
C VAL A 23 14.60 -3.78 -17.77
N ASP A 24 14.62 -5.07 -17.45
CA ASP A 24 13.45 -5.81 -16.98
C ASP A 24 12.93 -5.26 -15.66
N GLU A 25 13.81 -4.95 -14.70
CA GLU A 25 13.44 -4.37 -13.41
C GLU A 25 12.83 -2.96 -13.55
N GLY A 26 13.39 -2.13 -14.43
CA GLY A 26 12.79 -0.82 -14.72
C GLY A 26 11.37 -0.93 -15.29
N LEU A 27 11.11 -1.93 -16.12
CA LEU A 27 9.78 -2.21 -16.65
C LEU A 27 8.83 -2.70 -15.55
N ARG A 28 9.28 -3.59 -14.65
CA ARG A 28 8.49 -4.09 -13.51
C ARG A 28 8.07 -2.94 -12.59
N ALA A 29 9.00 -2.09 -12.18
CA ALA A 29 8.73 -0.91 -11.37
C ALA A 29 7.72 0.02 -12.05
N ALA A 30 7.88 0.29 -13.34
CA ALA A 30 6.94 1.13 -14.10
C ALA A 30 5.53 0.52 -14.16
N ARG A 31 5.40 -0.80 -14.27
CA ARG A 31 4.11 -1.50 -14.27
C ARG A 31 3.42 -1.47 -12.91
N LEU A 32 4.16 -1.61 -11.82
CA LEU A 32 3.62 -1.47 -10.47
C LEU A 32 3.14 -0.04 -10.19
N LEU A 33 3.89 0.96 -10.62
CA LEU A 33 3.48 2.37 -10.53
C LEU A 33 2.22 2.65 -11.34
N ASP A 34 2.10 2.10 -12.56
CA ASP A 34 0.90 2.22 -13.40
C ASP A 34 -0.31 1.54 -12.71
N ALA A 35 -0.12 0.35 -12.14
CA ALA A 35 -1.17 -0.34 -11.39
C ALA A 35 -1.64 0.47 -10.17
N GLN A 36 -0.70 1.04 -9.40
CA GLN A 36 -1.05 1.93 -8.29
C GLN A 36 -1.77 3.20 -8.75
N ALA A 37 -1.35 3.83 -9.85
CA ALA A 37 -2.01 5.01 -10.39
C ALA A 37 -3.48 4.71 -10.77
N LYS A 38 -3.74 3.58 -11.44
CA LYS A 38 -5.10 3.12 -11.76
C LYS A 38 -5.92 2.83 -10.50
N ALA A 39 -5.32 2.24 -9.46
CA ALA A 39 -5.99 2.04 -8.18
C ALA A 39 -6.36 3.38 -7.52
N ALA A 40 -5.46 4.37 -7.57
CA ALA A 40 -5.76 5.72 -7.06
C ALA A 40 -6.89 6.40 -7.84
N GLU A 41 -6.94 6.26 -9.17
CA GLU A 41 -8.05 6.73 -10.01
C GLU A 41 -9.37 6.03 -9.66
N LEU A 42 -9.34 4.72 -9.40
CA LEU A 42 -10.52 3.97 -8.93
C LEU A 42 -11.04 4.54 -7.61
N PHE A 43 -10.16 4.82 -6.65
CA PHE A 43 -10.57 5.36 -5.35
C PHE A 43 -11.12 6.80 -5.45
N ALA A 44 -10.60 7.63 -6.34
CA ALA A 44 -11.21 8.93 -6.66
C ALA A 44 -12.62 8.75 -7.26
N ALA A 45 -12.79 7.79 -8.17
CA ALA A 45 -14.09 7.50 -8.76
C ALA A 45 -15.12 6.93 -7.75
N ILE A 46 -14.67 6.23 -6.69
CA ILE A 46 -15.54 5.79 -5.57
C ILE A 46 -16.14 7.01 -4.85
N GLU A 47 -15.34 8.04 -4.59
CA GLU A 47 -15.80 9.29 -3.96
C GLU A 47 -16.77 10.03 -4.88
N ASP A 48 -16.42 10.22 -6.15
CA ASP A 48 -17.24 10.92 -7.13
C ASP A 48 -18.60 10.22 -7.37
N ALA A 49 -18.62 8.90 -7.36
CA ALA A 49 -19.84 8.11 -7.50
C ALA A 49 -20.68 8.03 -6.22
N GLY A 50 -20.15 8.47 -5.08
CA GLY A 50 -20.87 8.43 -3.80
C GLY A 50 -21.19 7.01 -3.34
N ILE A 51 -20.33 6.04 -3.62
CA ILE A 51 -20.57 4.62 -3.27
C ILE A 51 -20.58 4.42 -1.75
N ILE A 52 -19.72 5.14 -1.04
CA ILE A 52 -19.66 5.12 0.42
C ILE A 52 -20.71 6.11 0.96
N ALA A 53 -21.91 5.60 1.27
CA ALA A 53 -23.04 6.46 1.66
C ALA A 53 -23.85 5.85 2.79
N PRO A 54 -24.55 6.67 3.62
CA PRO A 54 -25.41 6.19 4.69
C PRO A 54 -26.50 5.24 4.17
N GLY A 55 -26.70 4.12 4.89
CA GLY A 55 -27.69 3.10 4.57
C GLY A 55 -27.22 2.03 3.60
N VAL A 56 -26.10 2.22 2.90
CA VAL A 56 -25.50 1.19 2.03
C VAL A 56 -24.85 0.11 2.90
N LEU A 57 -25.04 -1.17 2.58
CA LEU A 57 -24.36 -2.29 3.24
C LEU A 57 -22.86 -2.32 2.81
N GLU A 58 -21.98 -2.71 3.73
CA GLU A 58 -20.54 -2.90 3.42
C GLU A 58 -20.34 -3.82 2.21
N SER A 59 -21.09 -4.93 2.17
CA SER A 59 -21.06 -5.88 1.05
C SER A 59 -21.54 -5.25 -0.27
N ALA A 60 -22.59 -4.44 -0.23
CA ALA A 60 -23.12 -3.76 -1.41
C ALA A 60 -22.14 -2.70 -1.93
N ALA A 61 -21.50 -1.93 -1.03
CA ALA A 61 -20.44 -1.01 -1.42
C ALA A 61 -19.23 -1.74 -2.04
N SER A 62 -18.81 -2.88 -1.44
CA SER A 62 -17.74 -3.71 -1.98
C SER A 62 -18.06 -4.24 -3.39
N ASP A 63 -19.31 -4.66 -3.66
CA ASP A 63 -19.73 -5.10 -4.97
C ASP A 63 -19.79 -3.95 -5.99
N ALA A 64 -20.29 -2.77 -5.58
CA ALA A 64 -20.30 -1.58 -6.44
C ALA A 64 -18.88 -1.13 -6.82
N ILE A 65 -17.91 -1.20 -5.90
CA ILE A 65 -16.50 -0.90 -6.18
C ILE A 65 -15.91 -1.91 -7.16
N ARG A 66 -16.20 -3.21 -7.00
CA ARG A 66 -15.80 -4.25 -7.96
C ARG A 66 -16.30 -3.93 -9.36
N ASP A 67 -17.59 -3.61 -9.48
CA ASP A 67 -18.23 -3.33 -10.76
C ASP A 67 -17.65 -2.06 -11.40
N LEU A 68 -17.41 -1.01 -10.60
CA LEU A 68 -16.73 0.19 -11.05
C LEU A 68 -15.31 -0.08 -11.56
N ALA A 69 -14.54 -0.92 -10.89
CA ALA A 69 -13.20 -1.33 -11.32
C ALA A 69 -13.22 -2.10 -12.64
N ALA A 70 -14.24 -2.95 -12.83
CA ALA A 70 -14.46 -3.67 -14.09
C ALA A 70 -14.84 -2.72 -15.22
N ASP A 71 -15.72 -1.77 -14.97
CA ASP A 71 -16.20 -0.81 -15.97
C ASP A 71 -15.10 0.17 -16.41
N LEU A 72 -14.32 0.70 -15.48
CA LEU A 72 -13.29 1.70 -15.78
C LEU A 72 -12.01 1.08 -16.37
N PHE A 73 -11.60 -0.07 -15.86
CA PHE A 73 -10.27 -0.62 -16.15
C PHE A 73 -10.28 -2.06 -16.66
N GLY A 74 -11.45 -2.67 -16.80
CA GLY A 74 -11.56 -4.09 -17.19
C GLY A 74 -11.04 -5.07 -16.13
N VAL A 75 -11.02 -4.68 -14.85
CA VAL A 75 -10.57 -5.54 -13.75
C VAL A 75 -11.49 -6.73 -13.59
N GLY A 76 -11.02 -7.91 -13.96
CA GLY A 76 -11.77 -9.16 -13.83
C GLY A 76 -11.45 -9.93 -12.54
N ARG A 77 -10.42 -9.53 -11.80
CA ARG A 77 -9.93 -10.27 -10.63
C ARG A 77 -9.29 -9.35 -9.61
N HIS A 78 -9.47 -9.70 -8.32
CA HIS A 78 -8.73 -9.15 -7.19
C HIS A 78 -7.86 -10.28 -6.61
N TRP A 79 -6.67 -9.98 -6.15
CA TRP A 79 -5.76 -11.00 -5.62
C TRP A 79 -6.12 -11.40 -4.18
N HIS A 80 -6.80 -10.52 -3.44
CA HIS A 80 -7.32 -10.80 -2.09
C HIS A 80 -8.83 -10.49 -1.98
N LYS A 81 -9.41 -10.75 -0.80
CA LYS A 81 -10.81 -10.41 -0.54
C LYS A 81 -10.99 -8.89 -0.54
N ARG A 82 -12.01 -8.42 -1.21
CA ARG A 82 -12.40 -7.00 -1.21
C ARG A 82 -12.98 -6.63 0.15
N ILE A 83 -12.50 -5.56 0.74
CA ILE A 83 -12.91 -5.11 2.08
C ILE A 83 -13.54 -3.73 1.98
N VAL A 84 -14.74 -3.60 2.54
CA VAL A 84 -15.32 -2.34 3.01
C VAL A 84 -15.73 -2.58 4.46
N ARG A 85 -15.30 -1.72 5.37
CA ARG A 85 -15.63 -1.79 6.79
C ARG A 85 -16.03 -0.44 7.33
N ALA A 86 -17.12 -0.41 8.11
CA ALA A 86 -17.70 0.81 8.65
C ALA A 86 -17.85 0.73 10.18
N GLY A 87 -17.71 1.86 10.85
CA GLY A 87 -17.89 1.98 12.30
C GLY A 87 -17.06 0.96 13.08
N VAL A 88 -17.68 0.16 13.94
CA VAL A 88 -16.97 -0.82 14.79
C VAL A 88 -16.21 -1.89 13.98
N ASN A 89 -16.68 -2.23 12.77
CA ASN A 89 -16.02 -3.20 11.91
C ASN A 89 -14.62 -2.71 11.43
N THR A 90 -14.36 -1.41 11.51
CA THR A 90 -13.03 -0.85 11.18
C THR A 90 -11.93 -1.24 12.17
N LEU A 91 -12.27 -1.82 13.32
CA LEU A 91 -11.29 -2.36 14.28
C LEU A 91 -10.74 -3.72 13.88
N GLU A 92 -11.44 -4.43 12.99
CA GLU A 92 -11.13 -5.82 12.70
C GLU A 92 -9.99 -5.93 11.68
N PRO A 93 -8.96 -6.75 11.94
CA PRO A 93 -7.89 -6.98 10.98
C PRO A 93 -8.35 -7.83 9.79
N TYR A 94 -7.58 -7.84 8.72
CA TYR A 94 -7.87 -8.50 7.44
C TYR A 94 -8.51 -9.90 7.56
N ARG A 95 -7.98 -10.76 8.44
CA ARG A 95 -8.44 -12.18 8.56
C ARG A 95 -9.83 -12.34 9.14
N GLN A 96 -10.34 -11.32 9.83
CA GLN A 96 -11.67 -11.35 10.42
C GLN A 96 -12.75 -11.11 9.38
N ASN A 97 -13.95 -11.65 9.64
CA ASN A 97 -15.13 -11.43 8.82
C ASN A 97 -16.29 -11.02 9.74
N PRO A 98 -16.33 -9.75 10.16
CA PRO A 98 -17.41 -9.26 10.99
C PRO A 98 -18.74 -9.36 10.25
N PRO A 99 -19.88 -9.37 10.99
CA PRO A 99 -21.20 -9.30 10.36
C PRO A 99 -21.34 -8.08 9.47
N ASP A 100 -21.95 -8.26 8.30
CA ASP A 100 -22.26 -7.18 7.37
C ASP A 100 -23.17 -6.14 8.01
N ARG A 101 -22.91 -4.87 7.80
CA ARG A 101 -23.69 -3.78 8.37
C ARG A 101 -23.95 -2.66 7.37
N ALA A 102 -25.01 -1.89 7.64
CA ALA A 102 -25.23 -0.65 6.92
C ALA A 102 -24.31 0.45 7.45
N ILE A 103 -23.75 1.23 6.53
CA ILE A 103 -22.93 2.41 6.84
C ILE A 103 -23.83 3.45 7.51
N GLY A 104 -23.42 3.96 8.66
CA GLY A 104 -24.12 5.02 9.39
C GLY A 104 -23.80 6.41 8.84
N ALA A 105 -24.67 7.38 9.11
CA ALA A 105 -24.51 8.77 8.65
C ALA A 105 -23.31 9.51 9.27
N ASP A 106 -22.74 8.97 10.34
CA ASP A 106 -21.57 9.52 11.04
C ASP A 106 -20.46 8.49 11.16
N ASP A 107 -20.41 7.49 10.27
CA ASP A 107 -19.39 6.45 10.35
C ASP A 107 -18.03 6.90 9.76
N ILE A 108 -16.97 6.31 10.30
CA ILE A 108 -15.69 6.18 9.62
C ILE A 108 -15.72 4.84 8.86
N VAL A 109 -15.25 4.84 7.64
CA VAL A 109 -15.29 3.69 6.72
C VAL A 109 -13.93 3.56 6.06
N PHE A 110 -13.42 2.35 5.89
CA PHE A 110 -12.31 2.14 4.97
C PHE A 110 -12.67 1.10 3.90
N ALA A 111 -12.07 1.28 2.74
CA ALA A 111 -12.04 0.33 1.66
C ALA A 111 -10.60 -0.11 1.43
N ASP A 112 -10.42 -1.41 1.15
CA ASP A 112 -9.13 -2.06 0.91
C ASP A 112 -9.34 -3.07 -0.23
N PHE A 113 -8.65 -2.84 -1.35
CA PHE A 113 -8.84 -3.56 -2.60
C PHE A 113 -7.51 -3.85 -3.29
N GLY A 114 -7.34 -5.13 -3.67
CA GLY A 114 -6.21 -5.61 -4.45
C GLY A 114 -6.57 -5.90 -5.91
N PRO A 115 -6.90 -4.91 -6.76
CA PRO A 115 -7.20 -5.15 -8.17
C PRO A 115 -5.96 -5.61 -8.93
N ILE A 116 -6.16 -6.53 -9.88
CA ILE A 116 -5.11 -6.98 -10.80
C ILE A 116 -5.33 -6.27 -12.13
N PHE A 117 -4.40 -5.39 -12.50
CA PHE A 117 -4.38 -4.72 -13.79
C PHE A 117 -3.50 -5.52 -14.77
N GLU A 118 -4.11 -6.15 -15.77
CA GLU A 118 -3.47 -7.13 -16.66
C GLU A 118 -2.92 -8.32 -15.85
N GLN A 119 -1.68 -8.23 -15.36
CA GLN A 119 -1.01 -9.24 -14.53
C GLN A 119 -0.33 -8.62 -13.30
N TRP A 120 -0.46 -7.30 -13.09
CA TRP A 120 0.21 -6.56 -12.02
C TRP A 120 -0.76 -6.30 -10.88
N GLU A 121 -0.32 -6.63 -9.69
CA GLU A 121 -1.08 -6.38 -8.48
C GLU A 121 -0.98 -4.92 -8.08
N ALA A 122 -2.11 -4.30 -7.78
CA ALA A 122 -2.16 -3.14 -6.91
C ALA A 122 -2.69 -3.58 -5.56
N ASP A 123 -2.32 -2.83 -4.53
CA ASP A 123 -2.94 -2.90 -3.22
C ASP A 123 -3.14 -1.49 -2.70
N PHE A 124 -4.40 -1.15 -2.43
CA PHE A 124 -4.75 0.24 -2.20
C PHE A 124 -5.89 0.36 -1.19
N GLY A 125 -5.60 1.05 -0.11
CA GLY A 125 -6.55 1.24 0.97
C GLY A 125 -6.73 2.71 1.34
N ARG A 126 -7.98 3.16 1.53
CA ARG A 126 -8.31 4.54 1.94
C ARG A 126 -9.47 4.56 2.93
N THR A 127 -9.43 5.59 3.76
CA THR A 127 -10.44 5.86 4.80
C THR A 127 -11.28 7.06 4.44
N PHE A 128 -12.59 6.89 4.56
CA PHE A 128 -13.64 7.88 4.35
C PHE A 128 -14.29 8.23 5.68
N VAL A 129 -14.70 9.46 5.88
CA VAL A 129 -15.43 9.88 7.06
C VAL A 129 -16.74 10.55 6.64
N LEU A 130 -17.85 9.99 7.12
CA LEU A 130 -19.17 10.60 6.99
C LEU A 130 -19.46 11.41 8.25
N GLY A 131 -20.20 12.49 8.08
CA GLY A 131 -20.53 13.37 9.21
C GLY A 131 -19.39 14.28 9.65
N GLY A 132 -19.47 14.82 10.86
CA GLY A 132 -18.61 15.91 11.32
C GLY A 132 -17.77 15.61 12.55
N ASP A 133 -17.62 14.35 12.97
CA ASP A 133 -16.82 14.00 14.16
C ASP A 133 -15.34 14.34 13.97
N PRO A 134 -14.80 15.32 14.73
CA PRO A 134 -13.42 15.77 14.54
C PRO A 134 -12.37 14.69 14.86
N VAL A 135 -12.71 13.68 15.67
CA VAL A 135 -11.79 12.60 16.02
C VAL A 135 -11.64 11.64 14.84
N LYS A 136 -12.74 11.33 14.14
CA LYS A 136 -12.71 10.49 12.94
C LYS A 136 -11.95 11.17 11.81
N HIS A 137 -12.18 12.47 11.60
CA HIS A 137 -11.43 13.26 10.63
C HIS A 137 -9.94 13.28 10.96
N ARG A 138 -9.56 13.51 12.23
CA ARG A 138 -8.17 13.47 12.67
C ARG A 138 -7.53 12.10 12.41
N LEU A 139 -8.24 11.00 12.72
CA LEU A 139 -7.72 9.66 12.47
C LEU A 139 -7.43 9.46 10.98
N ARG A 140 -8.38 9.82 10.10
CA ARG A 140 -8.20 9.76 8.64
C ARG A 140 -6.99 10.58 8.18
N ASP A 141 -6.85 11.80 8.69
CA ASP A 141 -5.80 12.73 8.28
C ASP A 141 -4.41 12.32 8.81
N ASP A 142 -4.34 11.63 9.96
CA ASP A 142 -3.09 11.10 10.54
C ASP A 142 -2.56 9.87 9.76
N LEU A 143 -3.42 9.10 9.07
CA LEU A 143 -3.02 7.92 8.32
C LEU A 143 -1.92 8.18 7.26
N PRO A 144 -2.08 9.11 6.31
CA PRO A 144 -1.04 9.42 5.33
C PRO A 144 0.20 10.06 5.97
N VAL A 145 0.07 10.72 7.12
CA VAL A 145 1.20 11.28 7.86
C VAL A 145 2.08 10.16 8.44
N VAL A 146 1.45 9.16 9.07
CA VAL A 146 2.13 7.97 9.61
C VAL A 146 2.76 7.17 8.47
N PHE A 147 2.03 6.95 7.37
CA PHE A 147 2.56 6.31 6.17
C PHE A 147 3.82 7.03 5.64
N GLY A 148 3.74 8.33 5.42
CA GLY A 148 4.86 9.12 4.93
C GLY A 148 6.07 9.11 5.86
N ALA A 149 5.86 9.04 7.18
CA ALA A 149 6.93 8.88 8.16
C ALA A 149 7.56 7.48 8.11
N GLY A 150 6.77 6.43 7.97
CA GLY A 150 7.25 5.06 7.75
C GLY A 150 8.06 4.93 6.45
N ARG A 151 7.57 5.52 5.35
CA ARG A 151 8.26 5.57 4.06
C ARG A 151 9.61 6.29 4.16
N ARG A 152 9.68 7.43 4.84
CA ARG A 152 10.96 8.14 5.08
C ARG A 152 11.93 7.29 5.87
N TYR A 153 11.48 6.62 6.93
CA TYR A 153 12.32 5.72 7.69
C TYR A 153 12.89 4.60 6.82
N PHE A 154 12.06 3.97 5.99
CA PHE A 154 12.53 2.98 5.02
C PHE A 154 13.59 3.57 4.07
N GLN A 155 13.38 4.79 3.56
CA GLN A 155 14.32 5.45 2.64
C GLN A 155 15.68 5.77 3.29
N GLU A 156 15.66 6.20 4.55
CA GLU A 156 16.85 6.61 5.32
C GLU A 156 17.66 5.41 5.86
N HIS A 157 17.07 4.21 5.89
CA HIS A 157 17.70 3.00 6.43
C HIS A 157 17.82 1.89 5.38
N PRO A 158 18.90 1.88 4.56
CA PRO A 158 19.03 0.95 3.43
C PRO A 158 18.99 -0.54 3.81
N LEU A 159 19.36 -0.88 5.03
CA LEU A 159 19.41 -2.25 5.55
C LEU A 159 18.23 -2.59 6.48
N VAL A 160 17.19 -1.76 6.49
CA VAL A 160 16.02 -1.99 7.35
C VAL A 160 15.38 -3.35 7.06
N SER A 161 15.05 -4.10 8.12
CA SER A 161 14.26 -5.33 8.03
C SER A 161 12.76 -5.05 8.19
N GLY A 162 11.92 -6.02 7.80
CA GLY A 162 10.47 -5.93 8.00
C GLY A 162 10.09 -5.75 9.46
N GLU A 163 10.76 -6.44 10.38
CA GLU A 163 10.56 -6.29 11.83
C GLU A 163 10.91 -4.88 12.33
N GLN A 164 12.01 -4.31 11.86
CA GLN A 164 12.42 -2.96 12.26
C GLN A 164 11.45 -1.89 11.76
N LEU A 165 10.99 -2.01 10.50
CA LEU A 165 10.00 -1.09 9.96
C LEU A 165 8.66 -1.24 10.68
N PHE A 166 8.21 -2.47 10.96
CA PHE A 166 7.00 -2.73 11.74
C PHE A 166 7.05 -2.04 13.11
N ALA A 167 8.12 -2.28 13.87
CA ALA A 167 8.30 -1.66 15.20
C ALA A 167 8.30 -0.13 15.11
N HIS A 168 8.92 0.44 14.07
CA HIS A 168 8.93 1.87 13.84
C HIS A 168 7.52 2.43 13.56
N VAL A 169 6.74 1.76 12.71
CA VAL A 169 5.37 2.16 12.36
C VAL A 169 4.44 2.08 13.58
N VAL A 170 4.55 1.02 14.39
CA VAL A 170 3.83 0.92 15.67
C VAL A 170 4.12 2.12 16.57
N ALA A 171 5.41 2.45 16.74
CA ALA A 171 5.81 3.62 17.53
C ALA A 171 5.33 4.96 16.94
N LEU A 172 5.18 5.07 15.60
CA LEU A 172 4.59 6.24 14.95
C LEU A 172 3.10 6.36 15.30
N ALA A 173 2.35 5.26 15.25
CA ALA A 173 0.94 5.24 15.63
C ALA A 173 0.74 5.68 17.07
N GLU A 174 1.53 5.15 18.01
CA GLU A 174 1.49 5.51 19.43
C GLU A 174 1.80 6.99 19.65
N ARG A 175 2.81 7.55 18.97
CA ARG A 175 3.13 9.00 19.04
C ARG A 175 2.01 9.88 18.50
N ALA A 176 1.25 9.41 17.51
CA ALA A 176 0.07 10.08 16.99
C ALA A 176 -1.16 9.94 17.93
N GLY A 177 -1.05 9.11 18.99
CA GLY A 177 -2.12 8.88 19.97
C GLY A 177 -3.12 7.80 19.55
N TRP A 178 -2.70 6.88 18.65
CA TRP A 178 -3.48 5.74 18.18
C TRP A 178 -2.80 4.41 18.54
N GLU A 179 -3.58 3.32 18.54
CA GLU A 179 -3.03 1.96 18.53
C GLU A 179 -2.82 1.50 17.08
N PHE A 180 -1.81 0.67 16.84
CA PHE A 180 -1.66 -0.02 15.56
C PHE A 180 -2.55 -1.27 15.55
N GLY A 181 -3.43 -1.39 14.56
CA GLY A 181 -4.50 -2.40 14.55
C GLY A 181 -4.14 -3.74 13.91
N GLY A 182 -3.05 -3.81 13.12
CA GLY A 182 -2.68 -4.99 12.34
C GLY A 182 -1.58 -5.85 12.96
N PRO A 183 -1.51 -7.15 12.61
CA PRO A 183 -0.39 -8.02 12.99
C PRO A 183 0.86 -7.81 12.13
N HIS A 184 0.76 -7.14 11.01
CA HIS A 184 1.82 -6.71 10.10
C HIS A 184 1.50 -5.32 9.56
N ALA A 185 2.47 -4.68 8.94
CA ALA A 185 2.36 -3.36 8.34
C ALA A 185 2.66 -3.39 6.83
N GLY A 186 2.32 -4.50 6.16
CA GLY A 186 2.49 -4.66 4.74
C GLY A 186 3.16 -5.97 4.31
N HIS A 187 3.34 -6.11 3.02
CA HIS A 187 3.84 -7.35 2.40
C HIS A 187 4.49 -7.07 1.05
N LEU A 188 5.07 -8.13 0.44
CA LEU A 188 5.58 -8.11 -0.94
C LEU A 188 4.44 -7.90 -1.94
N VAL A 189 4.77 -7.25 -3.05
CA VAL A 189 3.88 -7.05 -4.20
C VAL A 189 4.63 -7.30 -5.50
N GLY A 190 3.92 -7.68 -6.55
CA GLY A 190 4.55 -7.91 -7.83
C GLY A 190 3.59 -8.31 -8.94
N GLU A 191 4.09 -9.18 -9.81
CA GLU A 191 3.30 -9.87 -10.82
C GLU A 191 2.45 -10.96 -10.17
N PHE A 192 1.16 -10.99 -10.46
CA PHE A 192 0.24 -11.95 -9.83
C PHE A 192 0.58 -13.41 -10.15
N PRO A 193 0.58 -14.29 -9.17
CA PRO A 193 0.41 -14.03 -7.74
C PRO A 193 1.75 -13.79 -7.03
N HIS A 194 1.86 -12.71 -6.26
CA HIS A 194 3.06 -12.39 -5.47
C HIS A 194 3.41 -13.46 -4.43
N GLU A 195 2.44 -14.22 -3.95
CA GLU A 195 2.64 -15.36 -3.03
C GLU A 195 3.65 -16.39 -3.58
N LYS A 196 3.80 -16.49 -4.91
CA LYS A 196 4.81 -17.34 -5.55
C LYS A 196 6.23 -16.76 -5.48
N ILE A 197 6.36 -15.48 -5.09
CA ILE A 197 7.68 -14.83 -4.96
C ILE A 197 8.44 -15.47 -3.79
N ASN A 198 7.84 -15.53 -2.59
CA ASN A 198 8.45 -16.13 -1.40
C ASN A 198 7.52 -17.10 -0.63
N GLY A 199 6.25 -17.25 -1.04
CA GLY A 199 5.24 -18.04 -0.32
C GLY A 199 4.80 -17.37 0.99
N ASP A 200 4.21 -18.16 1.90
CA ASP A 200 3.72 -17.70 3.23
C ASP A 200 4.85 -17.50 4.26
N GLU A 201 6.08 -17.27 3.83
CA GLU A 201 7.20 -17.04 4.75
C GLU A 201 7.05 -15.69 5.44
N ILE A 202 7.45 -15.62 6.73
CA ILE A 202 7.42 -14.37 7.51
C ILE A 202 8.16 -13.23 6.81
N GLU A 203 9.20 -13.56 6.04
CA GLU A 203 10.01 -12.63 5.27
C GLU A 203 9.23 -11.95 4.12
N SER A 204 8.02 -12.42 3.79
CA SER A 204 7.13 -11.76 2.83
C SER A 204 6.32 -10.62 3.46
N TYR A 205 6.45 -10.40 4.76
CA TYR A 205 5.67 -9.42 5.52
C TYR A 205 6.55 -8.39 6.24
N ILE A 206 6.02 -7.20 6.43
CA ILE A 206 6.55 -6.18 7.35
C ILE A 206 5.96 -6.50 8.72
N ALA A 207 6.61 -7.40 9.48
CA ALA A 207 6.05 -8.01 10.69
C ALA A 207 7.14 -8.41 11.68
N PRO A 208 6.78 -8.67 12.96
CA PRO A 208 7.70 -9.27 13.91
C PRO A 208 8.27 -10.59 13.40
N GLY A 209 9.59 -10.77 13.52
CA GLY A 209 10.30 -11.97 13.04
C GLY A 209 10.77 -11.91 11.57
N SER A 210 10.41 -10.89 10.80
CA SER A 210 10.95 -10.63 9.45
C SER A 210 12.28 -9.89 9.58
N ASP A 211 13.38 -10.62 9.76
CA ASP A 211 14.69 -10.07 10.14
C ASP A 211 15.63 -9.79 8.94
N GLN A 212 15.28 -10.25 7.75
CA GLN A 212 16.07 -10.01 6.54
C GLN A 212 15.92 -8.56 6.05
N PRO A 213 16.98 -7.97 5.45
CA PRO A 213 16.84 -6.67 4.80
C PRO A 213 15.72 -6.66 3.76
N MET A 214 14.89 -5.62 3.79
CA MET A 214 13.78 -5.49 2.83
C MET A 214 14.28 -5.26 1.38
N ARG A 215 15.38 -4.53 1.22
CA ARG A 215 16.05 -4.35 -0.08
C ARG A 215 16.88 -5.58 -0.41
N ARG A 216 16.21 -6.59 -0.95
CA ARG A 216 16.79 -7.87 -1.36
C ARG A 216 16.20 -8.36 -2.67
N ALA A 217 16.75 -9.42 -3.21
CA ALA A 217 16.14 -10.15 -4.30
C ALA A 217 15.21 -11.25 -3.79
N ASP A 218 14.16 -11.55 -4.57
CA ASP A 218 13.30 -12.72 -4.38
C ASP A 218 14.03 -14.03 -4.78
N ARG A 219 13.32 -15.17 -4.68
CA ARG A 219 13.87 -16.49 -5.08
C ARG A 219 14.20 -16.60 -6.56
N ALA A 220 13.62 -15.75 -7.40
CA ALA A 220 13.92 -15.69 -8.84
C ALA A 220 15.03 -14.68 -9.17
N GLY A 221 15.61 -14.02 -8.17
CA GLY A 221 16.68 -13.02 -8.33
C GLY A 221 16.16 -11.63 -8.73
N ARG A 222 14.85 -11.35 -8.60
CA ARG A 222 14.23 -10.05 -8.93
C ARG A 222 14.13 -9.18 -7.69
N THR A 223 14.19 -7.86 -7.84
CA THR A 223 14.02 -6.92 -6.73
C THR A 223 12.67 -7.13 -6.01
N CYS A 224 12.70 -7.19 -4.68
CA CYS A 224 11.49 -7.20 -3.87
C CYS A 224 10.89 -5.79 -3.80
N HIS A 225 9.61 -5.66 -4.17
CA HIS A 225 8.80 -4.47 -3.97
C HIS A 225 7.79 -4.68 -2.87
N TRP A 226 7.39 -3.60 -2.20
CA TRP A 226 6.64 -3.66 -0.95
C TRP A 226 5.44 -2.74 -0.96
N ILE A 227 4.39 -3.22 -0.31
CA ILE A 227 3.27 -2.40 0.15
C ILE A 227 3.53 -2.03 1.61
N LEU A 228 3.18 -0.81 1.99
CA LEU A 228 3.10 -0.40 3.40
C LEU A 228 1.63 -0.16 3.75
N GLU A 229 1.20 -0.78 4.85
CA GLU A 229 -0.16 -0.70 5.40
C GLU A 229 -0.13 0.02 6.74
N ILE A 230 -1.02 0.97 6.92
CA ILE A 230 -1.22 1.70 8.17
C ILE A 230 -2.66 1.48 8.64
N HIS A 231 -2.82 0.73 9.73
CA HIS A 231 -4.09 0.53 10.40
C HIS A 231 -4.06 1.23 11.77
N LEU A 232 -4.70 2.38 11.89
CA LEU A 232 -4.83 3.11 13.16
C LEU A 232 -6.17 2.83 13.79
N VAL A 233 -6.19 2.54 15.10
CA VAL A 233 -7.43 2.24 15.84
C VAL A 233 -7.51 2.98 17.17
N ASP A 234 -8.74 3.33 17.58
CA ASP A 234 -9.11 3.73 18.94
C ASP A 234 -10.18 2.76 19.45
N ARG A 235 -9.76 1.75 20.21
CA ARG A 235 -10.66 0.71 20.70
C ARG A 235 -11.69 1.25 21.69
N ARG A 236 -11.37 2.32 22.42
CA ARG A 236 -12.31 2.95 23.36
C ARG A 236 -13.46 3.64 22.62
N ARG A 237 -13.17 4.29 21.48
CA ARG A 237 -14.17 4.93 20.63
C ARG A 237 -14.76 4.00 19.59
N GLN A 238 -14.23 2.78 19.48
CA GLN A 238 -14.63 1.78 18.48
C GLN A 238 -14.53 2.30 17.03
N ILE A 239 -13.43 2.97 16.73
CA ILE A 239 -13.12 3.48 15.40
C ILE A 239 -11.73 3.01 14.95
N GLY A 240 -11.59 2.79 13.66
CA GLY A 240 -10.31 2.53 13.00
C GLY A 240 -10.28 3.12 11.60
N GLY A 241 -9.12 3.18 11.02
CA GLY A 241 -8.92 3.60 9.65
C GLY A 241 -7.70 2.93 9.03
N PHE A 242 -7.68 2.88 7.72
CA PHE A 242 -6.70 2.14 6.95
C PHE A 242 -6.17 2.97 5.78
N TYR A 243 -4.87 2.87 5.51
CA TYR A 243 -4.18 3.51 4.40
C TYR A 243 -3.08 2.61 3.88
N GLU A 244 -3.05 2.40 2.59
CA GLU A 244 -2.16 1.45 1.97
C GLU A 244 -1.78 1.87 0.55
N GLU A 245 -0.51 1.69 0.19
CA GLU A 245 0.04 1.84 -1.16
C GLU A 245 1.50 1.37 -1.23
N LEU A 246 2.10 1.45 -2.42
CA LEU A 246 3.52 1.12 -2.63
C LEU A 246 4.43 1.93 -1.71
N LEU A 247 5.41 1.23 -1.11
CA LEU A 247 6.38 1.81 -0.18
C LEU A 247 7.61 2.37 -0.88
N ASP A 248 8.16 1.61 -1.82
CA ASP A 248 9.54 1.76 -2.29
C ASP A 248 9.68 2.32 -3.72
N LEU A 249 8.56 2.53 -4.40
CA LEU A 249 8.51 3.10 -5.76
C LEU A 249 7.92 4.50 -5.81
#